data_8a1c39d961aff28b56da19931bfd8708
#
_entry.id   8a1c39d961aff28b56da19931bfd8708
#
_cell.length_a   1.000
_cell.length_b   1.000
_cell.length_c   1.000
_cell.angle_alpha   90.00
_cell.angle_beta   90.00
_cell.angle_gamma   90.00
#
_symmetry.space_group_name_H-M   'P 1'
#
loop_
_entity.id
_entity.type
_entity.pdbx_description
1 polymer ?
#
loop_
_entity_poly.entity_id
_entity_poly.type
_entity_poly.pdbx_seq_one_letter_code
_entity_poly.pdbx_strand_id
1 'polypeptide(L)'
;MSVKTLARVLLALPPLLLLLLAPAAARADGKVSKETLESGGRKRTYYLYAPPSLKPAAALVVMLHGSGRNGLSLVEKWKDLAEREGFVIAGPDAVESRGWRSPEDGPDFIRDLVEALRRRFDINARRVYLFGHSAGAVFALNLSMLESEYFAAAAVHAGSWRSQEEFAALAFARRKIPLAIIVGDRDAFFPVDSVRATEAALKERGFDIAVTVVKGHDHWYYDRASEFNRDAWEFLKRHELGEDPKYKVYASADGGGGAGGDDFNAAVKEINALRAQAGESWRRFYAKEEELRSKDRAKEEAAVALIAREQLQLLEASAAAYRESARRAEAAGGRKLPGNYAQYFSTIARADARRAEALDAMVERAKLLLGDEPPDARVQKMNAAVVKSEKLHREADELEREAERVKSGQGP
;
A
#
# COMPACT_ATOMS: atom_id res chain seq x y z
N MET A 1 -88.37 16.62 28.92
CA MET A 1 -87.71 15.29 28.56
C MET A 1 -86.23 15.52 28.31
N SER A 2 -85.41 14.83 29.06
CA SER A 2 -84.00 15.02 29.27
C SER A 2 -83.14 14.67 28.06
N VAL A 3 -82.13 15.51 27.73
CA VAL A 3 -81.04 15.16 26.84
C VAL A 3 -79.78 15.21 27.70
N LYS A 4 -79.14 14.08 27.86
CA LYS A 4 -77.95 13.84 28.68
C LYS A 4 -76.71 14.36 27.96
N THR A 5 -75.97 15.26 28.60
CA THR A 5 -74.69 15.81 28.23
C THR A 5 -73.59 14.74 28.42
N LEU A 6 -72.94 14.36 27.36
CA LEU A 6 -71.74 13.50 27.41
C LEU A 6 -70.50 14.39 27.51
N ALA A 7 -69.82 14.38 28.65
CA ALA A 7 -68.55 15.03 28.86
C ALA A 7 -67.41 14.17 28.20
N ARG A 8 -66.72 14.76 27.25
CA ARG A 8 -65.48 14.20 26.67
C ARG A 8 -64.29 14.56 27.58
N VAL A 9 -63.79 13.60 28.28
CA VAL A 9 -62.47 13.70 28.97
C VAL A 9 -61.39 13.54 27.94
N LEU A 10 -60.72 14.61 27.58
CA LEU A 10 -59.44 14.58 26.83
C LEU A 10 -58.32 14.23 27.80
N LEU A 11 -57.81 13.00 27.75
CA LEU A 11 -56.54 12.65 28.37
C LEU A 11 -55.40 13.29 27.57
N ALA A 12 -54.81 14.33 28.14
CA ALA A 12 -53.55 14.89 27.64
C ALA A 12 -52.40 13.94 28.01
N LEU A 13 -51.85 13.21 27.03
CA LEU A 13 -50.57 12.51 27.16
C LEU A 13 -49.45 13.55 27.21
N PRO A 14 -48.49 13.46 28.17
CA PRO A 14 -47.33 14.32 28.16
C PRO A 14 -46.46 14.03 26.95
N PRO A 15 -45.82 15.05 26.34
CA PRO A 15 -44.89 14.78 25.24
C PRO A 15 -43.72 13.95 25.73
N LEU A 16 -43.56 12.77 25.15
CA LEU A 16 -42.41 11.91 25.34
C LEU A 16 -41.18 12.66 24.82
N LEU A 17 -40.40 13.24 25.72
CA LEU A 17 -39.14 13.89 25.44
C LEU A 17 -38.17 12.81 24.98
N LEU A 18 -38.05 12.62 23.65
CA LEU A 18 -37.03 11.79 23.05
C LEU A 18 -35.69 12.47 23.34
N LEU A 19 -35.03 12.09 24.44
CA LEU A 19 -33.65 12.40 24.66
C LEU A 19 -32.87 11.66 23.53
N LEU A 20 -32.51 12.41 22.50
CA LEU A 20 -31.45 12.00 21.56
C LEU A 20 -30.17 11.80 22.41
N LEU A 21 -29.91 10.56 22.79
CA LEU A 21 -28.61 10.15 23.30
C LEU A 21 -27.60 10.39 22.16
N ALA A 22 -27.03 11.59 22.12
CA ALA A 22 -25.81 11.81 21.34
C ALA A 22 -24.81 10.77 21.82
N PRO A 23 -24.13 10.03 20.90
CA PRO A 23 -23.11 9.09 21.30
C PRO A 23 -22.11 9.87 22.16
N ALA A 24 -21.89 9.41 23.37
CA ALA A 24 -20.91 10.00 24.27
C ALA A 24 -19.56 10.00 23.54
N ALA A 25 -19.01 11.19 23.29
CA ALA A 25 -17.70 11.33 22.71
C ALA A 25 -16.73 10.43 23.50
N ALA A 26 -16.01 9.56 22.82
CA ALA A 26 -15.08 8.66 23.49
C ALA A 26 -14.08 9.50 24.29
N ARG A 27 -13.96 9.21 25.57
CA ARG A 27 -13.06 9.95 26.44
C ARG A 27 -11.62 9.57 26.10
N ALA A 28 -10.81 10.54 25.76
CA ALA A 28 -9.37 10.37 25.61
C ALA A 28 -8.80 10.01 26.99
N ASP A 29 -8.23 8.81 27.13
CA ASP A 29 -7.77 8.27 28.44
C ASP A 29 -6.23 8.30 28.61
N GLY A 30 -5.52 8.78 27.57
CA GLY A 30 -4.07 8.87 27.59
C GLY A 30 -3.34 7.52 27.57
N LYS A 31 -4.04 6.47 27.13
CA LYS A 31 -3.44 5.13 27.00
C LYS A 31 -3.41 4.70 25.55
N VAL A 32 -2.36 3.97 25.19
CA VAL A 32 -2.34 3.29 23.89
C VAL A 32 -3.26 2.08 23.96
N SER A 33 -4.27 2.06 23.10
CA SER A 33 -5.20 0.92 22.95
C SER A 33 -4.94 0.16 21.65
N LYS A 34 -5.10 -1.17 21.70
CA LYS A 34 -5.18 -2.02 20.52
C LYS A 34 -6.64 -2.24 20.18
N GLU A 35 -7.03 -1.83 19.00
CA GLU A 35 -8.41 -1.85 18.57
C GLU A 35 -8.58 -2.52 17.20
N THR A 36 -9.82 -2.74 16.81
CA THR A 36 -10.14 -3.31 15.50
C THR A 36 -11.32 -2.58 14.86
N LEU A 37 -11.33 -2.56 13.52
CA LEU A 37 -12.47 -2.12 12.72
C LEU A 37 -12.71 -3.11 11.58
N GLU A 38 -13.94 -3.11 11.05
CA GLU A 38 -14.25 -3.82 9.81
C GLU A 38 -13.98 -2.89 8.63
N SER A 39 -13.20 -3.38 7.65
CA SER A 39 -12.95 -2.68 6.39
C SER A 39 -12.76 -3.69 5.27
N GLY A 40 -13.46 -3.50 4.16
CA GLY A 40 -13.42 -4.43 3.02
C GLY A 40 -13.79 -5.88 3.40
N GLY A 41 -14.78 -6.06 4.29
CA GLY A 41 -15.21 -7.39 4.78
C GLY A 41 -14.17 -8.10 5.66
N ARG A 42 -13.14 -7.39 6.14
CA ARG A 42 -12.08 -7.95 6.98
C ARG A 42 -11.94 -7.19 8.29
N LYS A 43 -11.68 -7.93 9.36
CA LYS A 43 -11.30 -7.35 10.65
C LYS A 43 -9.86 -6.87 10.59
N ARG A 44 -9.65 -5.53 10.75
CA ARG A 44 -8.36 -4.87 10.68
C ARG A 44 -7.96 -4.37 12.07
N THR A 45 -6.70 -4.53 12.42
CA THR A 45 -6.14 -4.08 13.69
C THR A 45 -5.50 -2.69 13.54
N TYR A 46 -5.62 -1.86 14.57
CA TYR A 46 -4.88 -0.62 14.70
C TYR A 46 -4.57 -0.30 16.17
N TYR A 47 -3.60 0.56 16.39
CA TYR A 47 -3.26 1.10 17.71
C TYR A 47 -3.61 2.57 17.75
N LEU A 48 -4.27 2.98 18.81
CA LEU A 48 -4.79 4.33 18.99
C LEU A 48 -4.18 4.97 20.23
N TYR A 49 -3.83 6.25 20.10
CA TYR A 49 -3.57 7.11 21.24
C TYR A 49 -4.30 8.43 21.06
N ALA A 50 -5.17 8.75 22.02
CA ALA A 50 -5.86 10.04 22.13
C ALA A 50 -5.52 10.65 23.50
N PRO A 51 -4.78 11.77 23.53
CA PRO A 51 -4.30 12.34 24.77
C PRO A 51 -5.43 12.98 25.58
N PRO A 52 -5.43 12.96 26.92
CA PRO A 52 -6.34 13.74 27.76
C PRO A 52 -6.32 15.24 27.44
N SER A 53 -5.18 15.75 26.96
CA SER A 53 -4.96 17.11 26.51
C SER A 53 -5.49 17.39 25.08
N LEU A 54 -6.38 16.54 24.55
CA LEU A 54 -6.89 16.65 23.18
C LEU A 54 -7.52 18.03 22.95
N LYS A 55 -7.03 18.72 21.94
CA LYS A 55 -7.57 20.05 21.57
C LYS A 55 -8.89 19.91 20.80
N PRO A 56 -9.80 20.89 20.90
CA PRO A 56 -10.95 20.95 19.99
C PRO A 56 -10.48 20.99 18.53
N ALA A 57 -11.25 20.38 17.64
CA ALA A 57 -10.90 20.26 16.22
C ALA A 57 -9.45 19.75 16.02
N ALA A 58 -9.10 18.69 16.75
CA ALA A 58 -7.75 18.14 16.80
C ALA A 58 -7.28 17.65 15.43
N ALA A 59 -5.97 17.62 15.22
CA ALA A 59 -5.39 16.90 14.10
C ALA A 59 -5.37 15.39 14.33
N LEU A 60 -5.33 14.61 13.25
CA LEU A 60 -5.08 13.17 13.26
C LEU A 60 -3.82 12.86 12.44
N VAL A 61 -2.92 12.07 12.97
CA VAL A 61 -1.78 11.53 12.21
C VAL A 61 -1.93 10.02 12.10
N VAL A 62 -2.01 9.50 10.88
CA VAL A 62 -2.02 8.06 10.58
C VAL A 62 -0.58 7.59 10.41
N MET A 63 -0.19 6.58 11.21
CA MET A 63 1.16 6.07 11.36
C MET A 63 1.37 4.78 10.58
N LEU A 64 2.19 4.79 9.53
CA LEU A 64 2.42 3.66 8.63
C LEU A 64 3.77 3.02 8.90
N HIS A 65 3.75 1.83 9.51
CA HIS A 65 4.94 1.15 10.02
C HIS A 65 5.86 0.58 8.94
N GLY A 66 7.14 0.38 9.27
CA GLY A 66 8.12 -0.30 8.42
C GLY A 66 7.95 -1.82 8.40
N SER A 67 8.67 -2.50 7.49
CA SER A 67 8.69 -3.96 7.37
C SER A 67 9.08 -4.64 8.68
N GLY A 68 8.42 -5.75 9.00
CA GLY A 68 8.66 -6.54 10.22
C GLY A 68 8.13 -5.88 11.50
N ARG A 69 7.35 -4.80 11.38
CA ARG A 69 6.78 -4.04 12.50
C ARG A 69 5.25 -4.06 12.45
N ASN A 70 4.65 -3.32 13.37
CA ASN A 70 3.22 -3.07 13.47
C ASN A 70 2.96 -1.61 13.86
N GLY A 71 1.71 -1.20 13.86
CA GLY A 71 1.32 0.18 14.17
C GLY A 71 1.76 0.66 15.55
N LEU A 72 1.82 -0.24 16.55
CA LEU A 72 2.28 0.09 17.90
C LEU A 72 3.69 0.69 17.89
N SER A 73 4.56 0.18 17.03
CA SER A 73 5.97 0.59 16.98
C SER A 73 6.17 2.09 16.71
N LEU A 74 5.28 2.72 15.96
CA LEU A 74 5.29 4.17 15.73
C LEU A 74 4.46 4.92 16.77
N VAL A 75 3.27 4.43 17.13
CA VAL A 75 2.39 5.06 18.10
C VAL A 75 3.13 5.29 19.43
N GLU A 76 3.87 4.30 19.93
CA GLU A 76 4.68 4.43 21.16
C GLU A 76 5.76 5.52 21.06
N LYS A 77 6.31 5.74 19.89
CA LYS A 77 7.35 6.78 19.69
C LYS A 77 6.76 8.18 19.51
N TRP A 78 5.48 8.29 19.15
CA TRP A 78 4.82 9.57 18.91
C TRP A 78 3.92 10.02 20.07
N LYS A 79 3.56 9.14 21.01
CA LYS A 79 2.57 9.44 22.06
C LYS A 79 2.91 10.67 22.90
N ASP A 80 4.19 10.84 23.30
CA ASP A 80 4.61 11.98 24.11
C ASP A 80 4.50 13.32 23.37
N LEU A 81 4.70 13.30 22.06
CA LEU A 81 4.50 14.46 21.20
C LEU A 81 3.01 14.75 21.03
N ALA A 82 2.20 13.72 20.80
CA ALA A 82 0.75 13.83 20.70
C ALA A 82 0.13 14.38 22.00
N GLU A 83 0.65 13.94 23.17
CA GLU A 83 0.24 14.47 24.48
C GLU A 83 0.53 15.96 24.62
N ARG A 84 1.73 16.40 24.29
CA ARG A 84 2.12 17.81 24.39
C ARG A 84 1.36 18.71 23.43
N GLU A 85 1.13 18.23 22.22
CA GLU A 85 0.57 19.04 21.13
C GLU A 85 -0.95 18.92 21.03
N GLY A 86 -1.58 17.92 21.65
CA GLY A 86 -3.02 17.71 21.73
C GLY A 86 -3.65 17.22 20.42
N PHE A 87 -3.07 16.17 19.80
CA PHE A 87 -3.59 15.55 18.57
C PHE A 87 -3.73 14.03 18.72
N VAL A 88 -4.56 13.41 17.87
CA VAL A 88 -4.79 11.97 17.83
C VAL A 88 -3.77 11.30 16.93
N ILE A 89 -3.30 10.11 17.31
CA ILE A 89 -2.49 9.25 16.46
C ILE A 89 -3.11 7.87 16.35
N ALA A 90 -3.05 7.29 15.15
CA ALA A 90 -3.54 5.94 14.87
C ALA A 90 -2.53 5.19 13.99
N GLY A 91 -2.08 4.04 14.47
CA GLY A 91 -1.16 3.15 13.75
C GLY A 91 -1.88 1.88 13.31
N PRO A 92 -2.38 1.80 12.06
CA PRO A 92 -2.93 0.55 11.55
C PRO A 92 -1.83 -0.49 11.31
N ASP A 93 -2.21 -1.77 11.42
CA ASP A 93 -1.37 -2.89 10.99
C ASP A 93 -1.62 -3.18 9.51
N ALA A 94 -0.55 -3.35 8.74
CA ALA A 94 -0.64 -3.96 7.42
C ALA A 94 -1.14 -5.41 7.52
N VAL A 95 -1.78 -5.92 6.48
CA VAL A 95 -2.22 -7.34 6.43
C VAL A 95 -1.03 -8.27 6.64
N GLU A 96 0.10 -7.94 6.05
CA GLU A 96 1.36 -8.66 6.27
C GLU A 96 2.41 -7.73 6.89
N SER A 97 3.05 -8.17 7.96
CA SER A 97 4.07 -7.37 8.65
C SER A 97 5.25 -6.96 7.77
N ARG A 98 5.50 -7.68 6.67
CA ARG A 98 6.62 -7.39 5.75
C ARG A 98 6.44 -6.15 4.89
N GLY A 99 5.22 -5.63 4.77
CA GLY A 99 4.94 -4.43 3.98
C GLY A 99 3.47 -4.23 3.69
N TRP A 100 3.17 -3.10 3.11
CA TRP A 100 1.83 -2.64 2.74
C TRP A 100 1.46 -3.16 1.36
N ARG A 101 0.27 -3.69 1.20
CA ARG A 101 -0.23 -4.27 -0.05
C ARG A 101 -1.46 -3.55 -0.55
N SER A 102 -1.52 -3.31 -1.83
CA SER A 102 -2.75 -2.91 -2.51
C SER A 102 -3.36 -4.13 -3.22
N PRO A 103 -4.68 -4.35 -3.17
CA PRO A 103 -5.70 -3.46 -2.60
C PRO A 103 -5.96 -3.63 -1.10
N GLU A 104 -5.43 -4.66 -0.42
CA GLU A 104 -5.80 -5.06 0.94
C GLU A 104 -5.54 -3.98 1.99
N ASP A 105 -4.43 -3.25 1.86
CA ASP A 105 -4.05 -2.11 2.70
C ASP A 105 -4.36 -0.77 2.03
N GLY A 106 -5.15 -0.79 0.95
CA GLY A 106 -5.38 0.35 0.09
C GLY A 106 -6.06 1.54 0.75
N PRO A 107 -6.36 2.58 -0.06
CA PRO A 107 -6.93 3.82 0.44
C PRO A 107 -8.21 3.64 1.25
N ASP A 108 -9.08 2.69 0.87
CA ASP A 108 -10.35 2.42 1.55
C ASP A 108 -10.18 2.06 3.02
N PHE A 109 -9.20 1.20 3.35
CA PHE A 109 -8.91 0.84 4.74
C PHE A 109 -8.49 2.06 5.57
N ILE A 110 -7.61 2.89 5.02
CA ILE A 110 -7.11 4.07 5.74
C ILE A 110 -8.23 5.11 5.91
N ARG A 111 -9.09 5.31 4.89
CA ARG A 111 -10.30 6.12 5.02
C ARG A 111 -11.23 5.59 6.10
N ASP A 112 -11.53 4.30 6.09
CA ASP A 112 -12.46 3.70 7.07
C ASP A 112 -11.95 3.90 8.49
N LEU A 113 -10.64 3.80 8.71
CA LEU A 113 -9.99 4.11 9.98
C LEU A 113 -10.18 5.59 10.36
N VAL A 114 -9.87 6.51 9.44
CA VAL A 114 -10.00 7.95 9.69
C VAL A 114 -11.45 8.31 10.01
N GLU A 115 -12.42 7.83 9.24
CA GLU A 115 -13.83 8.11 9.45
C GLU A 115 -14.37 7.47 10.75
N ALA A 116 -13.88 6.28 11.14
CA ALA A 116 -14.21 5.69 12.43
C ALA A 116 -13.72 6.56 13.61
N LEU A 117 -12.53 7.12 13.51
CA LEU A 117 -11.95 7.99 14.54
C LEU A 117 -12.63 9.36 14.58
N ARG A 118 -13.00 9.94 13.44
CA ARG A 118 -13.77 11.20 13.36
C ARG A 118 -15.16 11.11 13.99
N ARG A 119 -15.78 9.93 13.99
CA ARG A 119 -17.04 9.70 14.72
C ARG A 119 -16.87 9.62 16.23
N ARG A 120 -15.64 9.38 16.72
CA ARG A 120 -15.34 9.18 18.14
C ARG A 120 -14.74 10.41 18.80
N PHE A 121 -13.96 11.18 18.05
CA PHE A 121 -13.22 12.33 18.55
C PHE A 121 -13.52 13.56 17.69
N ASP A 122 -13.41 14.74 18.29
CA ASP A 122 -13.51 16.01 17.58
C ASP A 122 -12.26 16.28 16.74
N ILE A 123 -12.17 15.58 15.60
CA ILE A 123 -11.06 15.67 14.66
C ILE A 123 -11.45 16.63 13.53
N ASN A 124 -10.58 17.63 13.27
CA ASN A 124 -10.70 18.47 12.09
C ASN A 124 -10.40 17.65 10.82
N ALA A 125 -11.43 17.43 10.00
CA ALA A 125 -11.32 16.67 8.75
C ALA A 125 -10.24 17.21 7.81
N ARG A 126 -9.96 18.51 7.87
CA ARG A 126 -8.97 19.19 7.04
C ARG A 126 -7.54 19.09 7.57
N ARG A 127 -7.34 18.44 8.74
CA ARG A 127 -6.04 18.27 9.41
C ARG A 127 -5.73 16.80 9.68
N VAL A 128 -5.90 15.97 8.65
CA VAL A 128 -5.53 14.55 8.66
C VAL A 128 -4.22 14.39 7.89
N TYR A 129 -3.22 13.80 8.53
CA TYR A 129 -1.87 13.69 8.02
C TYR A 129 -1.42 12.24 7.96
N LEU A 130 -0.43 11.97 7.10
CA LEU A 130 0.27 10.69 7.03
C LEU A 130 1.69 10.83 7.58
N PHE A 131 2.12 9.86 8.37
CA PHE A 131 3.52 9.64 8.70
C PHE A 131 3.90 8.20 8.41
N GLY A 132 5.01 7.99 7.70
CA GLY A 132 5.48 6.65 7.36
C GLY A 132 6.98 6.46 7.59
N HIS A 133 7.37 5.23 7.93
CA HIS A 133 8.77 4.82 8.03
C HIS A 133 9.05 3.63 7.12
N SER A 134 10.15 3.67 6.34
CA SER A 134 10.61 2.54 5.51
C SER A 134 9.52 2.08 4.52
N ALA A 135 9.07 0.83 4.55
CA ALA A 135 7.94 0.36 3.74
C ALA A 135 6.68 1.21 3.90
N GLY A 136 6.40 1.69 5.14
CA GLY A 136 5.31 2.62 5.40
C GLY A 136 5.53 4.01 4.81
N ALA A 137 6.80 4.42 4.63
CA ALA A 137 7.13 5.67 3.94
C ALA A 137 6.80 5.60 2.44
N VAL A 138 7.16 4.51 1.77
CA VAL A 138 6.80 4.29 0.36
C VAL A 138 5.28 4.26 0.21
N PHE A 139 4.59 3.55 1.11
CA PHE A 139 3.13 3.50 1.09
C PHE A 139 2.49 4.87 1.35
N ALA A 140 3.02 5.68 2.29
CA ALA A 140 2.55 7.04 2.54
C ALA A 140 2.72 7.94 1.30
N LEU A 141 3.85 7.86 0.60
CA LEU A 141 4.07 8.59 -0.64
C LEU A 141 3.05 8.20 -1.72
N ASN A 142 2.80 6.90 -1.92
CA ASN A 142 1.81 6.41 -2.88
C ASN A 142 0.40 6.85 -2.50
N LEU A 143 0.01 6.69 -1.23
CA LEU A 143 -1.30 7.09 -0.72
C LEU A 143 -1.52 8.60 -0.84
N SER A 144 -0.46 9.40 -0.65
CA SER A 144 -0.49 10.85 -0.86
C SER A 144 -0.81 11.24 -2.29
N MET A 145 -0.40 10.43 -3.28
CA MET A 145 -0.75 10.67 -4.68
C MET A 145 -2.18 10.21 -4.98
N LEU A 146 -2.55 9.05 -4.50
CA LEU A 146 -3.88 8.47 -4.71
C LEU A 146 -4.98 9.32 -4.09
N GLU A 147 -4.77 9.78 -2.85
CA GLU A 147 -5.73 10.52 -2.04
C GLU A 147 -5.24 11.95 -1.71
N SER A 148 -4.69 12.62 -2.68
CA SER A 148 -4.10 13.95 -2.53
C SER A 148 -5.09 15.04 -2.10
N GLU A 149 -6.40 14.85 -2.30
CA GLU A 149 -7.46 15.75 -1.86
C GLU A 149 -8.07 15.35 -0.49
N TYR A 150 -7.63 14.22 0.07
CA TYR A 150 -8.14 13.72 1.36
C TYR A 150 -7.20 14.01 2.53
N PHE A 151 -5.89 13.87 2.33
CA PHE A 151 -4.88 14.16 3.36
C PHE A 151 -4.33 15.57 3.22
N ALA A 152 -4.12 16.27 4.32
CA ALA A 152 -3.61 17.65 4.31
C ALA A 152 -2.13 17.72 3.89
N ALA A 153 -1.29 16.84 4.44
CA ALA A 153 0.14 16.71 4.16
C ALA A 153 0.65 15.31 4.54
N ALA A 154 1.85 14.96 4.09
CA ALA A 154 2.54 13.77 4.55
C ALA A 154 4.02 14.05 4.87
N ALA A 155 4.53 13.38 5.91
CA ALA A 155 5.95 13.36 6.24
C ALA A 155 6.42 11.91 6.35
N VAL A 156 7.60 11.61 5.82
CA VAL A 156 8.12 10.24 5.82
C VAL A 156 9.58 10.21 6.27
N HIS A 157 9.94 9.12 6.94
CA HIS A 157 11.33 8.81 7.27
C HIS A 157 11.81 7.61 6.47
N ALA A 158 12.95 7.76 5.78
CA ALA A 158 13.60 6.70 5.01
C ALA A 158 12.66 6.07 3.98
N GLY A 159 12.24 6.86 2.98
CA GLY A 159 11.37 6.46 1.90
C GLY A 159 11.64 7.21 0.60
N SER A 160 11.53 6.53 -0.52
CA SER A 160 11.64 7.09 -1.87
C SER A 160 11.01 6.15 -2.88
N TRP A 161 10.70 6.65 -4.05
CA TRP A 161 10.36 5.81 -5.20
C TRP A 161 11.62 5.34 -5.93
N ARG A 162 11.62 4.08 -6.37
CA ARG A 162 12.77 3.44 -7.02
C ARG A 162 12.41 2.72 -8.32
N SER A 163 11.12 2.41 -8.51
CA SER A 163 10.62 1.77 -9.72
C SER A 163 9.74 2.72 -10.53
N GLN A 164 9.60 2.46 -11.82
CA GLN A 164 8.73 3.26 -12.68
C GLN A 164 7.26 3.22 -12.22
N GLU A 165 6.82 2.09 -11.66
CA GLU A 165 5.46 1.93 -11.11
C GLU A 165 5.25 2.86 -9.92
N GLU A 166 6.24 2.98 -9.04
CA GLU A 166 6.18 3.91 -7.90
C GLU A 166 6.11 5.36 -8.38
N PHE A 167 6.92 5.76 -9.37
CA PHE A 167 6.86 7.09 -9.99
C PHE A 167 5.55 7.33 -10.75
N ALA A 168 4.92 6.30 -11.31
CA ALA A 168 3.63 6.42 -11.99
C ALA A 168 2.50 6.90 -11.05
N ALA A 169 2.64 6.71 -9.73
CA ALA A 169 1.71 7.23 -8.73
C ALA A 169 1.50 8.76 -8.86
N LEU A 170 2.50 9.52 -9.34
CA LEU A 170 2.40 10.96 -9.59
C LEU A 170 1.22 11.35 -10.51
N ALA A 171 0.82 10.46 -11.43
CA ALA A 171 -0.28 10.73 -12.36
C ALA A 171 -1.65 10.76 -11.67
N PHE A 172 -1.78 10.18 -10.48
CA PHE A 172 -3.06 10.12 -9.75
C PHE A 172 -3.33 11.37 -8.92
N ALA A 173 -2.31 12.17 -8.63
CA ALA A 173 -2.46 13.34 -7.77
C ALA A 173 -3.30 14.44 -8.43
N ARG A 174 -4.42 14.80 -7.80
CA ARG A 174 -5.30 15.90 -8.20
C ARG A 174 -4.92 17.23 -7.54
N ARG A 175 -4.32 17.16 -6.36
CA ARG A 175 -3.79 18.29 -5.60
C ARG A 175 -2.29 18.11 -5.38
N LYS A 176 -1.55 19.21 -5.31
CA LYS A 176 -0.13 19.20 -4.94
C LYS A 176 -0.01 19.15 -3.42
N ILE A 177 -0.20 17.94 -2.86
CA ILE A 177 -0.09 17.72 -1.42
C ILE A 177 1.32 18.06 -0.93
N PRO A 178 1.48 18.84 0.17
CA PRO A 178 2.78 19.09 0.76
C PRO A 178 3.43 17.84 1.31
N LEU A 179 4.73 17.64 1.05
CA LEU A 179 5.47 16.44 1.42
C LEU A 179 6.78 16.79 2.13
N ALA A 180 7.17 15.96 3.12
CA ALA A 180 8.50 16.02 3.71
C ALA A 180 9.14 14.64 3.72
N ILE A 181 10.43 14.55 3.38
CA ILE A 181 11.23 13.33 3.48
C ILE A 181 12.43 13.59 4.40
N ILE A 182 12.60 12.76 5.42
CA ILE A 182 13.76 12.73 6.30
C ILE A 182 14.53 11.45 6.00
N VAL A 183 15.81 11.53 5.70
CA VAL A 183 16.65 10.37 5.38
C VAL A 183 18.06 10.54 5.92
N GLY A 184 18.70 9.44 6.33
CA GLY A 184 20.10 9.43 6.71
C GLY A 184 21.04 9.42 5.51
N ASP A 185 22.20 10.06 5.62
CA ASP A 185 23.24 10.00 4.57
C ASP A 185 23.95 8.64 4.50
N ARG A 186 23.69 7.75 5.49
CA ARG A 186 24.17 6.36 5.55
C ARG A 186 23.06 5.32 5.41
N ASP A 187 21.87 5.73 4.97
CA ASP A 187 20.77 4.79 4.74
C ASP A 187 21.07 3.91 3.52
N ALA A 188 21.35 2.62 3.77
CA ALA A 188 21.64 1.65 2.72
C ALA A 188 20.39 1.15 1.99
N PHE A 189 19.20 1.28 2.61
CA PHE A 189 17.94 0.86 2.01
C PHE A 189 17.33 1.96 1.13
N PHE A 190 17.46 3.21 1.52
CA PHE A 190 16.99 4.39 0.76
C PHE A 190 18.14 5.37 0.58
N PRO A 191 19.08 5.09 -0.34
CA PRO A 191 20.20 5.99 -0.61
C PRO A 191 19.73 7.39 -0.96
N VAL A 192 20.51 8.41 -0.56
CA VAL A 192 20.19 9.81 -0.80
C VAL A 192 19.87 10.10 -2.27
N ASP A 193 20.55 9.45 -3.21
CA ASP A 193 20.31 9.61 -4.65
C ASP A 193 18.89 9.20 -5.05
N SER A 194 18.35 8.11 -4.47
CA SER A 194 16.97 7.69 -4.74
C SER A 194 15.93 8.65 -4.16
N VAL A 195 16.24 9.25 -3.01
CA VAL A 195 15.41 10.31 -2.40
C VAL A 195 15.46 11.58 -3.24
N ARG A 196 16.64 11.97 -3.75
CA ARG A 196 16.80 13.12 -4.64
C ARG A 196 16.08 12.93 -5.98
N ALA A 197 16.07 11.70 -6.53
CA ALA A 197 15.29 11.39 -7.73
C ALA A 197 13.77 11.56 -7.47
N THR A 198 13.28 11.10 -6.32
CA THR A 198 11.87 11.28 -5.90
C THR A 198 11.56 12.77 -5.71
N GLU A 199 12.43 13.51 -5.05
CA GLU A 199 12.32 14.97 -4.87
C GLU A 199 12.25 15.71 -6.22
N ALA A 200 13.16 15.39 -7.15
CA ALA A 200 13.21 16.00 -8.46
C ALA A 200 11.91 15.77 -9.26
N ALA A 201 11.42 14.54 -9.29
CA ALA A 201 10.18 14.18 -9.98
C ALA A 201 8.94 14.89 -9.39
N LEU A 202 8.89 15.06 -8.07
CA LEU A 202 7.84 15.80 -7.39
C LEU A 202 7.92 17.30 -7.70
N LYS A 203 9.11 17.89 -7.61
CA LYS A 203 9.35 19.32 -7.92
C LYS A 203 9.04 19.66 -9.38
N GLU A 204 9.42 18.78 -10.32
CA GLU A 204 9.11 18.95 -11.75
C GLU A 204 7.59 19.06 -11.99
N ARG A 205 6.81 18.35 -11.16
CA ARG A 205 5.34 18.41 -11.19
C ARG A 205 4.73 19.48 -10.30
N GLY A 206 5.56 20.36 -9.70
CA GLY A 206 5.13 21.50 -8.90
C GLY A 206 4.63 21.16 -7.49
N PHE A 207 5.08 20.02 -6.91
CA PHE A 207 4.79 19.72 -5.51
C PHE A 207 5.70 20.53 -4.58
N ASP A 208 5.13 20.92 -3.43
CA ASP A 208 5.91 21.43 -2.29
C ASP A 208 6.50 20.25 -1.53
N ILE A 209 7.81 20.08 -1.64
CA ILE A 209 8.53 19.00 -0.98
C ILE A 209 9.78 19.52 -0.27
N ALA A 210 9.89 19.16 1.02
CA ALA A 210 11.07 19.39 1.85
C ALA A 210 11.84 18.08 2.02
N VAL A 211 13.16 18.08 1.74
CA VAL A 211 14.03 16.93 1.98
C VAL A 211 15.11 17.30 2.97
N THR A 212 15.17 16.57 4.09
CA THR A 212 16.20 16.68 5.12
C THR A 212 17.12 15.46 5.09
N VAL A 213 18.39 15.70 4.74
CA VAL A 213 19.44 14.66 4.82
C VAL A 213 20.15 14.78 6.15
N VAL A 214 20.08 13.74 6.97
CA VAL A 214 20.60 13.72 8.34
C VAL A 214 22.00 13.11 8.35
N LYS A 215 23.00 13.91 8.65
CA LYS A 215 24.41 13.50 8.65
C LYS A 215 24.67 12.39 9.68
N GLY A 216 25.34 11.33 9.24
CA GLY A 216 25.75 10.20 10.07
C GLY A 216 24.61 9.25 10.49
N HIS A 217 23.38 9.51 10.01
CA HIS A 217 22.22 8.67 10.30
C HIS A 217 22.08 7.56 9.26
N ASP A 218 21.71 6.38 9.73
CA ASP A 218 21.40 5.20 8.91
C ASP A 218 19.88 5.04 8.73
N HIS A 219 19.44 3.81 8.49
CA HIS A 219 18.02 3.49 8.34
C HIS A 219 17.22 3.47 9.65
N TRP A 220 17.91 3.43 10.83
CA TRP A 220 17.27 3.09 12.08
C TRP A 220 16.57 4.28 12.76
N TYR A 221 15.28 4.39 12.53
CA TYR A 221 14.42 5.48 13.03
C TYR A 221 14.35 5.57 14.57
N TYR A 222 14.27 4.42 15.25
CA TYR A 222 13.77 4.33 16.63
C TYR A 222 14.66 4.99 17.69
N ASP A 223 15.96 5.10 17.44
CA ASP A 223 16.93 5.70 18.38
C ASP A 223 16.85 7.24 18.39
N ARG A 224 16.42 7.83 17.25
CA ARG A 224 16.27 9.27 17.08
C ARG A 224 14.82 9.70 16.82
N ALA A 225 13.85 8.83 17.12
CA ALA A 225 12.45 9.04 16.81
C ALA A 225 11.90 10.39 17.34
N SER A 226 12.29 10.80 18.56
CA SER A 226 11.81 12.07 19.15
C SER A 226 12.21 13.31 18.34
N GLU A 227 13.38 13.28 17.70
CA GLU A 227 13.87 14.35 16.81
C GLU A 227 13.07 14.35 15.51
N PHE A 228 12.99 13.20 14.84
CA PHE A 228 12.29 13.08 13.57
C PHE A 228 10.79 13.35 13.69
N ASN A 229 10.18 12.91 14.80
CA ASN A 229 8.77 13.16 15.06
C ASN A 229 8.48 14.65 15.23
N ARG A 230 9.34 15.37 15.95
CA ARG A 230 9.23 16.82 16.11
C ARG A 230 9.36 17.52 14.74
N ASP A 231 10.37 17.17 13.95
CA ASP A 231 10.60 17.81 12.65
C ASP A 231 9.45 17.51 11.68
N ALA A 232 8.97 16.26 11.67
CA ALA A 232 7.79 15.87 10.89
C ALA A 232 6.53 16.62 11.34
N TRP A 233 6.29 16.74 12.67
CA TRP A 233 5.14 17.47 13.20
C TRP A 233 5.21 18.97 12.90
N GLU A 234 6.37 19.58 13.05
CA GLU A 234 6.58 21.00 12.71
C GLU A 234 6.31 21.28 11.22
N PHE A 235 6.54 20.31 10.36
CA PHE A 235 6.12 20.37 8.96
C PHE A 235 4.60 20.18 8.81
N LEU A 236 4.06 19.08 9.31
CA LEU A 236 2.66 18.68 9.11
C LEU A 236 1.67 19.73 9.63
N LYS A 237 1.88 20.24 10.86
CA LYS A 237 0.93 21.15 11.53
C LYS A 237 0.73 22.48 10.83
N ARG A 238 1.57 22.86 9.87
CA ARG A 238 1.46 24.09 9.07
C ARG A 238 0.49 23.97 7.91
N HIS A 239 0.04 22.74 7.60
CA HIS A 239 -0.78 22.47 6.44
C HIS A 239 -2.19 22.08 6.85
N GLU A 240 -3.16 22.61 6.12
CA GLU A 240 -4.58 22.29 6.25
C GLU A 240 -5.20 22.28 4.84
N LEU A 241 -6.18 21.42 4.61
CA LEU A 241 -6.93 21.45 3.36
C LEU A 241 -7.71 22.76 3.26
N GLY A 242 -7.71 23.39 2.09
CA GLY A 242 -8.49 24.61 1.83
C GLY A 242 -9.99 24.38 1.79
N GLU A 243 -10.40 23.14 1.48
CA GLU A 243 -11.79 22.68 1.39
C GLU A 243 -11.96 21.39 2.21
N ASP A 244 -13.19 20.95 2.36
CA ASP A 244 -13.48 19.64 2.95
C ASP A 244 -12.81 18.51 2.16
N PRO A 245 -12.30 17.47 2.84
CA PRO A 245 -11.59 16.39 2.20
C PRO A 245 -12.47 15.68 1.16
N LYS A 246 -11.90 15.44 -0.01
CA LYS A 246 -12.52 14.67 -1.08
C LYS A 246 -11.81 13.33 -1.19
N TYR A 247 -12.55 12.27 -0.92
CA TYR A 247 -12.06 10.91 -1.09
C TYR A 247 -12.38 10.41 -2.49
N LYS A 248 -11.39 9.87 -3.19
CA LYS A 248 -11.61 9.21 -4.47
C LYS A 248 -12.15 7.80 -4.18
N VAL A 249 -13.41 7.57 -4.50
CA VAL A 249 -13.97 6.22 -4.45
C VAL A 249 -13.28 5.38 -5.52
N TYR A 250 -12.38 4.50 -5.08
CA TYR A 250 -11.93 3.40 -5.92
C TYR A 250 -13.07 2.39 -5.94
N ALA A 251 -13.54 2.00 -7.11
CA ALA A 251 -14.48 0.89 -7.22
C ALA A 251 -13.85 -0.27 -6.44
N SER A 252 -14.37 -0.50 -5.23
CA SER A 252 -13.97 -1.65 -4.45
C SER A 252 -14.32 -2.87 -5.27
N ALA A 253 -13.46 -3.89 -5.24
CA ALA A 253 -13.76 -5.17 -5.85
C ALA A 253 -15.09 -5.80 -5.35
N ASP A 254 -15.74 -5.16 -4.37
CA ASP A 254 -16.91 -5.66 -3.67
C ASP A 254 -18.18 -4.79 -3.78
N GLY A 255 -18.24 -3.73 -4.60
CA GLY A 255 -19.40 -2.85 -4.57
C GLY A 255 -19.69 -2.05 -5.83
N GLY A 256 -20.42 -2.64 -6.74
CA GLY A 256 -21.03 -2.00 -7.89
C GLY A 256 -21.92 -2.97 -8.65
N GLY A 257 -23.10 -3.25 -8.09
CA GLY A 257 -24.09 -4.16 -8.68
C GLY A 257 -24.59 -3.69 -10.04
N GLY A 258 -23.96 -4.23 -11.08
CA GLY A 258 -24.51 -4.40 -12.42
C GLY A 258 -23.92 -5.70 -12.93
N ALA A 259 -24.74 -6.56 -13.56
CA ALA A 259 -24.39 -7.93 -13.98
C ALA A 259 -23.09 -8.10 -14.79
N GLY A 260 -22.40 -7.00 -15.16
CA GLY A 260 -21.08 -7.01 -15.80
C GLY A 260 -19.91 -6.61 -14.88
N GLY A 261 -20.18 -5.97 -13.73
CA GLY A 261 -19.17 -5.53 -12.78
C GLY A 261 -18.68 -6.67 -11.86
N ASP A 262 -19.57 -7.56 -11.48
CA ASP A 262 -19.26 -8.72 -10.63
C ASP A 262 -18.35 -9.71 -11.36
N ASP A 263 -18.59 -9.94 -12.65
CA ASP A 263 -17.75 -10.80 -13.49
C ASP A 263 -16.35 -10.23 -13.72
N PHE A 264 -16.23 -8.91 -13.86
CA PHE A 264 -14.94 -8.21 -13.98
C PHE A 264 -14.13 -8.35 -12.70
N ASN A 265 -14.73 -8.02 -11.55
CA ASN A 265 -14.08 -8.04 -10.25
C ASN A 265 -13.66 -9.46 -9.84
N ALA A 266 -14.49 -10.47 -10.12
CA ALA A 266 -14.18 -11.87 -9.87
C ALA A 266 -12.95 -12.30 -10.70
N ALA A 267 -12.89 -11.95 -11.98
CA ALA A 267 -11.75 -12.26 -12.84
C ALA A 267 -10.47 -11.55 -12.37
N VAL A 268 -10.53 -10.27 -12.02
CA VAL A 268 -9.38 -9.51 -11.47
C VAL A 268 -8.87 -10.15 -10.18
N LYS A 269 -9.76 -10.58 -9.28
CA LYS A 269 -9.41 -11.26 -8.03
C LYS A 269 -8.66 -12.58 -8.26
N GLU A 270 -9.15 -13.41 -9.18
CA GLU A 270 -8.48 -14.66 -9.56
C GLU A 270 -7.10 -14.43 -10.16
N ILE A 271 -6.98 -13.49 -11.10
CA ILE A 271 -5.72 -13.10 -11.75
C ILE A 271 -4.72 -12.61 -10.69
N ASN A 272 -5.14 -11.72 -9.80
CA ASN A 272 -4.27 -11.17 -8.75
C ASN A 272 -3.81 -12.25 -7.75
N ALA A 273 -4.66 -13.22 -7.42
CA ALA A 273 -4.28 -14.34 -6.55
C ALA A 273 -3.18 -15.21 -7.20
N LEU A 274 -3.29 -15.51 -8.49
CA LEU A 274 -2.28 -16.25 -9.24
C LEU A 274 -0.95 -15.49 -9.36
N ARG A 275 -1.02 -14.19 -9.62
CA ARG A 275 0.15 -13.31 -9.65
C ARG A 275 0.84 -13.20 -8.29
N ALA A 276 0.07 -13.16 -7.20
CA ALA A 276 0.60 -13.18 -5.84
C ALA A 276 1.33 -14.51 -5.54
N GLN A 277 0.78 -15.65 -5.98
CA GLN A 277 1.42 -16.95 -5.87
C GLN A 277 2.74 -17.00 -6.68
N ALA A 278 2.73 -16.48 -7.90
CA ALA A 278 3.94 -16.37 -8.72
C ALA A 278 5.01 -15.51 -8.03
N GLY A 279 4.62 -14.36 -7.48
CA GLY A 279 5.50 -13.46 -6.74
C GLY A 279 6.08 -14.10 -5.48
N GLU A 280 5.33 -14.95 -4.76
CA GLU A 280 5.86 -15.67 -3.60
C GLU A 280 6.93 -16.69 -4.00
N SER A 281 6.68 -17.47 -5.05
CA SER A 281 7.67 -18.40 -5.59
C SER A 281 8.93 -17.68 -6.04
N TRP A 282 8.79 -16.52 -6.68
CA TRP A 282 9.90 -15.68 -7.11
C TRP A 282 10.73 -15.12 -5.94
N ARG A 283 10.09 -14.66 -4.86
CA ARG A 283 10.79 -14.22 -3.63
C ARG A 283 11.60 -15.34 -3.01
N ARG A 284 11.04 -16.54 -2.94
CA ARG A 284 11.74 -17.74 -2.42
C ARG A 284 12.91 -18.13 -3.31
N PHE A 285 12.78 -17.97 -4.63
CA PHE A 285 13.88 -18.15 -5.56
C PHE A 285 15.07 -17.23 -5.26
N TYR A 286 14.80 -15.92 -5.00
CA TYR A 286 15.89 -15.00 -4.66
C TYR A 286 16.58 -15.35 -3.34
N ALA A 287 15.83 -15.81 -2.33
CA ALA A 287 16.44 -16.29 -1.09
C ALA A 287 17.40 -17.48 -1.35
N LYS A 288 17.04 -18.37 -2.28
CA LYS A 288 17.90 -19.48 -2.69
C LYS A 288 19.09 -19.02 -3.56
N GLU A 289 18.95 -17.97 -4.33
CA GLU A 289 20.07 -17.38 -5.08
C GLU A 289 21.14 -16.80 -4.14
N GLU A 290 20.72 -16.17 -3.03
CA GLU A 290 21.63 -15.67 -2.02
C GLU A 290 22.34 -16.80 -1.26
N GLU A 291 21.60 -17.87 -0.92
CA GLU A 291 22.17 -19.09 -0.36
C GLU A 291 23.21 -19.70 -1.31
N LEU A 292 22.90 -19.78 -2.62
CA LEU A 292 23.81 -20.30 -3.65
C LEU A 292 25.10 -19.48 -3.77
N ARG A 293 25.02 -18.15 -3.65
CA ARG A 293 26.20 -17.27 -3.71
C ARG A 293 27.17 -17.48 -2.56
N SER A 294 26.66 -17.91 -1.40
CA SER A 294 27.47 -18.18 -0.21
C SER A 294 28.27 -19.50 -0.29
N LYS A 295 28.00 -20.36 -1.31
CA LYS A 295 28.57 -21.68 -1.44
C LYS A 295 29.85 -21.70 -2.27
N ASP A 296 30.85 -22.44 -1.77
CA ASP A 296 32.05 -22.82 -2.58
C ASP A 296 31.66 -23.97 -3.51
N ARG A 297 31.42 -23.63 -4.79
CA ARG A 297 30.96 -24.61 -5.80
C ARG A 297 31.88 -25.79 -6.02
N ALA A 298 33.17 -25.61 -5.79
CA ALA A 298 34.15 -26.68 -5.98
C ALA A 298 34.17 -27.66 -4.80
N LYS A 299 33.75 -27.22 -3.60
CA LYS A 299 33.79 -28.05 -2.38
C LYS A 299 32.41 -28.52 -1.93
N GLU A 300 31.37 -27.88 -2.37
CA GLU A 300 30.00 -28.08 -1.90
C GLU A 300 29.04 -28.49 -3.05
N GLU A 301 29.50 -29.28 -4.00
CA GLU A 301 28.74 -29.65 -5.21
C GLU A 301 27.35 -30.21 -4.93
N ALA A 302 27.21 -31.08 -3.94
CA ALA A 302 25.92 -31.66 -3.55
C ALA A 302 24.94 -30.60 -3.00
N ALA A 303 25.43 -29.62 -2.20
CA ALA A 303 24.63 -28.52 -1.69
C ALA A 303 24.21 -27.58 -2.82
N VAL A 304 25.10 -27.26 -3.74
CA VAL A 304 24.81 -26.45 -4.93
C VAL A 304 23.73 -27.11 -5.78
N ALA A 305 23.86 -28.43 -6.04
CA ALA A 305 22.86 -29.17 -6.80
C ALA A 305 21.49 -29.22 -6.12
N LEU A 306 21.43 -29.31 -4.78
CA LEU A 306 20.17 -29.27 -4.02
C LEU A 306 19.50 -27.92 -4.16
N ILE A 307 20.24 -26.82 -3.94
CA ILE A 307 19.73 -25.46 -4.08
C ILE A 307 19.24 -25.20 -5.51
N ALA A 308 19.98 -25.63 -6.52
CA ALA A 308 19.59 -25.46 -7.92
C ALA A 308 18.29 -26.22 -8.26
N ARG A 309 18.05 -27.39 -7.67
CA ARG A 309 16.77 -28.13 -7.82
C ARG A 309 15.61 -27.39 -7.15
N GLU A 310 15.82 -26.85 -5.96
CA GLU A 310 14.81 -26.04 -5.28
C GLU A 310 14.50 -24.75 -6.06
N GLN A 311 15.52 -24.09 -6.61
CA GLN A 311 15.35 -22.94 -7.51
C GLN A 311 14.52 -23.32 -8.75
N LEU A 312 14.82 -24.45 -9.37
CA LEU A 312 14.09 -24.94 -10.54
C LEU A 312 12.59 -25.10 -10.23
N GLN A 313 12.26 -25.79 -9.13
CA GLN A 313 10.86 -25.97 -8.71
C GLN A 313 10.13 -24.64 -8.46
N LEU A 314 10.79 -23.67 -7.83
CA LEU A 314 10.24 -22.36 -7.56
C LEU A 314 9.98 -21.56 -8.84
N LEU A 315 10.89 -21.62 -9.81
CA LEU A 315 10.73 -20.96 -11.11
C LEU A 315 9.61 -21.60 -11.93
N GLU A 316 9.55 -22.94 -11.97
CA GLU A 316 8.46 -23.66 -12.65
C GLU A 316 7.10 -23.37 -12.04
N ALA A 317 7.00 -23.31 -10.70
CA ALA A 317 5.76 -22.95 -10.01
C ALA A 317 5.34 -21.49 -10.33
N SER A 318 6.30 -20.56 -10.36
CA SER A 318 6.03 -19.16 -10.71
C SER A 318 5.58 -19.04 -12.18
N ALA A 319 6.24 -19.71 -13.11
CA ALA A 319 5.87 -19.71 -14.52
C ALA A 319 4.49 -20.33 -14.75
N ALA A 320 4.17 -21.42 -14.07
CA ALA A 320 2.85 -22.05 -14.13
C ALA A 320 1.73 -21.12 -13.64
N ALA A 321 1.96 -20.39 -12.55
CA ALA A 321 1.01 -19.44 -12.02
C ALA A 321 0.75 -18.26 -12.99
N TYR A 322 1.78 -17.72 -13.63
CA TYR A 322 1.61 -16.69 -14.67
C TYR A 322 0.91 -17.23 -15.93
N ARG A 323 1.17 -18.46 -16.35
CA ARG A 323 0.44 -19.08 -17.47
C ARG A 323 -1.06 -19.25 -17.15
N GLU A 324 -1.37 -19.68 -15.93
CA GLU A 324 -2.78 -19.77 -15.50
C GLU A 324 -3.42 -18.38 -15.42
N SER A 325 -2.71 -17.39 -14.88
CA SER A 325 -3.16 -15.99 -14.87
C SER A 325 -3.45 -15.48 -16.28
N ALA A 326 -2.57 -15.73 -17.26
CA ALA A 326 -2.77 -15.36 -18.65
C ALA A 326 -4.03 -16.02 -19.23
N ARG A 327 -4.24 -17.33 -19.00
CA ARG A 327 -5.46 -18.04 -19.46
C ARG A 327 -6.73 -17.46 -18.85
N ARG A 328 -6.71 -17.13 -17.53
CA ARG A 328 -7.87 -16.49 -16.87
C ARG A 328 -8.17 -15.12 -17.42
N ALA A 329 -7.13 -14.32 -17.68
CA ALA A 329 -7.27 -13.01 -18.28
C ALA A 329 -7.82 -13.11 -19.72
N GLU A 330 -7.32 -14.03 -20.53
CA GLU A 330 -7.83 -14.26 -21.88
C GLU A 330 -9.31 -14.69 -21.89
N ALA A 331 -9.67 -15.64 -21.02
CA ALA A 331 -11.05 -16.08 -20.83
C ALA A 331 -11.97 -14.94 -20.35
N ALA A 332 -11.49 -14.06 -19.49
CA ALA A 332 -12.23 -12.88 -19.06
C ALA A 332 -12.40 -11.87 -20.21
N GLY A 333 -11.37 -11.63 -21.02
CA GLY A 333 -11.44 -10.76 -22.21
C GLY A 333 -12.40 -11.24 -23.28
N GLY A 334 -12.66 -12.54 -23.36
CA GLY A 334 -13.65 -13.13 -24.28
C GLY A 334 -15.11 -12.95 -23.85
N ARG A 335 -15.39 -12.44 -22.67
CA ARG A 335 -16.75 -12.18 -22.16
C ARG A 335 -17.30 -10.85 -22.68
N LYS A 336 -18.64 -10.70 -22.70
CA LYS A 336 -19.27 -9.40 -22.95
C LYS A 336 -19.12 -8.50 -21.74
N LEU A 337 -18.03 -7.76 -21.71
CA LEU A 337 -17.73 -6.80 -20.65
C LEU A 337 -18.00 -5.37 -21.13
N PRO A 338 -18.46 -4.45 -20.26
CA PRO A 338 -18.68 -3.06 -20.62
C PRO A 338 -17.35 -2.32 -20.87
N GLY A 339 -17.38 -1.32 -21.76
CA GLY A 339 -16.24 -0.43 -22.01
C GLY A 339 -15.01 -1.16 -22.55
N ASN A 340 -13.83 -0.76 -22.08
CA ASN A 340 -12.52 -1.26 -22.55
C ASN A 340 -12.00 -2.49 -21.77
N TYR A 341 -12.84 -3.11 -20.94
CA TYR A 341 -12.40 -4.21 -20.08
C TYR A 341 -11.95 -5.46 -20.84
N ALA A 342 -12.57 -5.77 -21.98
CA ALA A 342 -12.12 -6.87 -22.84
C ALA A 342 -10.68 -6.64 -23.33
N GLN A 343 -10.37 -5.42 -23.77
CA GLN A 343 -9.02 -5.04 -24.20
C GLN A 343 -8.05 -5.03 -23.02
N TYR A 344 -8.47 -4.53 -21.85
CA TYR A 344 -7.67 -4.61 -20.61
C TYR A 344 -7.25 -6.05 -20.32
N PHE A 345 -8.17 -7.00 -20.26
CA PHE A 345 -7.85 -8.39 -19.99
C PHE A 345 -7.00 -9.05 -21.06
N SER A 346 -7.24 -8.75 -22.34
CA SER A 346 -6.38 -9.24 -23.43
C SER A 346 -4.94 -8.75 -23.28
N THR A 347 -4.74 -7.50 -22.89
CA THR A 347 -3.41 -6.94 -22.66
C THR A 347 -2.74 -7.53 -21.41
N ILE A 348 -3.50 -7.75 -20.32
CA ILE A 348 -3.03 -8.45 -19.12
C ILE A 348 -2.62 -9.90 -19.45
N ALA A 349 -3.38 -10.62 -20.29
CA ALA A 349 -3.03 -11.97 -20.70
C ALA A 349 -1.67 -12.00 -21.43
N ARG A 350 -1.43 -11.05 -22.33
CA ARG A 350 -0.15 -10.89 -23.02
C ARG A 350 0.99 -10.58 -22.05
N ALA A 351 0.79 -9.71 -21.09
CA ALA A 351 1.79 -9.36 -20.07
C ALA A 351 2.18 -10.58 -19.24
N ASP A 352 1.20 -11.34 -18.75
CA ASP A 352 1.46 -12.54 -17.94
C ASP A 352 2.10 -13.67 -18.75
N ALA A 353 1.74 -13.81 -20.03
CA ALA A 353 2.44 -14.75 -20.93
C ALA A 353 3.92 -14.38 -21.08
N ARG A 354 4.27 -13.08 -21.22
CA ARG A 354 5.66 -12.63 -21.29
C ARG A 354 6.43 -12.88 -19.98
N ARG A 355 5.75 -12.71 -18.83
CA ARG A 355 6.35 -13.06 -17.53
C ARG A 355 6.61 -14.56 -17.40
N ALA A 356 5.72 -15.41 -17.87
CA ALA A 356 5.94 -16.85 -17.90
C ALA A 356 7.12 -17.21 -18.80
N GLU A 357 7.25 -16.63 -20.00
CA GLU A 357 8.39 -16.83 -20.89
C GLU A 357 9.72 -16.34 -20.27
N ALA A 358 9.69 -15.25 -19.52
CA ALA A 358 10.86 -14.74 -18.79
C ALA A 358 11.34 -15.74 -17.73
N LEU A 359 10.39 -16.33 -17.01
CA LEU A 359 10.67 -17.37 -16.01
C LEU A 359 11.16 -18.65 -16.65
N ASP A 360 10.68 -19.05 -17.84
CA ASP A 360 11.20 -20.19 -18.58
C ASP A 360 12.69 -20.00 -18.95
N ALA A 361 13.09 -18.77 -19.29
CA ALA A 361 14.51 -18.49 -19.50
C ALA A 361 15.33 -18.70 -18.22
N MET A 362 14.79 -18.36 -17.05
CA MET A 362 15.44 -18.62 -15.76
C MET A 362 15.42 -20.11 -15.39
N VAL A 363 14.37 -20.86 -15.77
CA VAL A 363 14.33 -22.33 -15.66
C VAL A 363 15.49 -22.95 -16.45
N GLU A 364 15.72 -22.52 -17.69
CA GLU A 364 16.85 -23.00 -18.49
C GLU A 364 18.20 -22.65 -17.83
N ARG A 365 18.35 -21.45 -17.25
CA ARG A 365 19.52 -21.10 -16.45
C ARG A 365 19.73 -22.05 -15.26
N ALA A 366 18.68 -22.38 -14.54
CA ALA A 366 18.77 -23.29 -13.40
C ALA A 366 19.14 -24.73 -13.83
N LYS A 367 18.61 -25.22 -14.94
CA LYS A 367 18.99 -26.51 -15.52
C LYS A 367 20.47 -26.59 -15.90
N LEU A 368 21.05 -25.50 -16.42
CA LEU A 368 22.47 -25.42 -16.73
C LEU A 368 23.38 -25.57 -15.50
N LEU A 369 22.89 -25.22 -14.31
CA LEU A 369 23.60 -25.47 -13.05
C LEU A 369 23.70 -26.96 -12.69
N LEU A 370 22.74 -27.76 -13.18
CA LEU A 370 22.65 -29.22 -12.93
C LEU A 370 23.24 -30.08 -14.04
N GLY A 371 23.62 -29.46 -15.16
CA GLY A 371 24.15 -30.15 -16.35
C GLY A 371 25.69 -30.28 -16.35
N ASP A 372 26.21 -31.17 -17.22
CA ASP A 372 27.62 -31.49 -17.36
C ASP A 372 28.32 -30.65 -18.43
N GLU A 373 27.76 -29.48 -18.79
CA GLU A 373 28.37 -28.64 -19.83
C GLU A 373 29.73 -28.05 -19.40
N PRO A 374 30.65 -27.81 -20.36
CA PRO A 374 31.90 -27.13 -20.07
C PRO A 374 31.69 -25.78 -19.41
N PRO A 375 32.50 -25.37 -18.40
CA PRO A 375 32.29 -24.17 -17.59
C PRO A 375 32.07 -22.90 -18.41
N ASP A 376 32.89 -22.65 -19.43
CA ASP A 376 32.81 -21.42 -20.24
C ASP A 376 31.53 -21.38 -21.08
N ALA A 377 31.13 -22.49 -21.72
CA ALA A 377 29.90 -22.59 -22.50
C ALA A 377 28.68 -22.44 -21.58
N ARG A 378 28.72 -23.02 -20.39
CA ARG A 378 27.68 -22.92 -19.36
C ARG A 378 27.47 -21.48 -18.93
N VAL A 379 28.53 -20.75 -18.58
CA VAL A 379 28.46 -19.35 -18.17
C VAL A 379 27.87 -18.49 -19.28
N GLN A 380 28.29 -18.68 -20.52
CA GLN A 380 27.76 -17.94 -21.67
C GLN A 380 26.25 -18.16 -21.85
N LYS A 381 25.77 -19.41 -21.78
CA LYS A 381 24.35 -19.75 -21.91
C LYS A 381 23.54 -19.22 -20.73
N MET A 382 24.08 -19.29 -19.51
CA MET A 382 23.41 -18.73 -18.32
C MET A 382 23.23 -17.21 -18.43
N ASN A 383 24.26 -16.49 -18.88
CA ASN A 383 24.16 -15.05 -19.09
C ASN A 383 23.14 -14.70 -20.19
N ALA A 384 23.11 -15.46 -21.29
CA ALA A 384 22.12 -15.28 -22.35
C ALA A 384 20.69 -15.50 -21.84
N ALA A 385 20.47 -16.48 -20.97
CA ALA A 385 19.18 -16.73 -20.34
C ALA A 385 18.73 -15.56 -19.43
N VAL A 386 19.64 -14.97 -18.66
CA VAL A 386 19.36 -13.78 -17.84
C VAL A 386 18.96 -12.59 -18.71
N VAL A 387 19.76 -12.29 -19.75
CA VAL A 387 19.44 -11.17 -20.67
C VAL A 387 18.09 -11.36 -21.35
N LYS A 388 17.78 -12.59 -21.78
CA LYS A 388 16.46 -12.92 -22.35
C LYS A 388 15.34 -12.69 -21.34
N SER A 389 15.50 -13.15 -20.11
CA SER A 389 14.52 -12.98 -19.03
C SER A 389 14.27 -11.50 -18.75
N GLU A 390 15.32 -10.70 -18.60
CA GLU A 390 15.20 -9.26 -18.36
C GLU A 390 14.45 -8.51 -19.49
N LYS A 391 14.74 -8.88 -20.74
CA LYS A 391 14.04 -8.32 -21.91
C LYS A 391 12.55 -8.61 -21.83
N LEU A 392 12.17 -9.86 -21.58
CA LEU A 392 10.78 -10.31 -21.52
C LEU A 392 10.02 -9.69 -20.34
N HIS A 393 10.69 -9.48 -19.20
CA HIS A 393 10.09 -8.75 -18.07
C HIS A 393 9.78 -7.30 -18.44
N ARG A 394 10.70 -6.59 -19.13
CA ARG A 394 10.44 -5.22 -19.61
C ARG A 394 9.26 -5.16 -20.58
N GLU A 395 9.16 -6.11 -21.52
CA GLU A 395 8.01 -6.20 -22.44
C GLU A 395 6.69 -6.44 -21.67
N ALA A 396 6.72 -7.28 -20.64
CA ALA A 396 5.55 -7.52 -19.78
C ALA A 396 5.12 -6.25 -19.02
N ASP A 397 6.07 -5.49 -18.48
CA ASP A 397 5.81 -4.25 -17.76
C ASP A 397 5.25 -3.15 -18.69
N GLU A 398 5.69 -3.10 -19.97
CA GLU A 398 5.12 -2.22 -20.98
C GLU A 398 3.66 -2.55 -21.29
N LEU A 399 3.37 -3.83 -21.44
CA LEU A 399 1.99 -4.32 -21.67
C LEU A 399 1.09 -4.03 -20.47
N GLU A 400 1.61 -4.16 -19.25
CA GLU A 400 0.83 -3.84 -18.04
C GLU A 400 0.50 -2.35 -17.94
N ARG A 401 1.45 -1.48 -18.29
CA ARG A 401 1.19 -0.03 -18.42
C ARG A 401 0.15 0.29 -19.52
N GLU A 402 0.20 -0.43 -20.63
CA GLU A 402 -0.81 -0.33 -21.69
C GLU A 402 -2.19 -0.74 -21.16
N ALA A 403 -2.29 -1.85 -20.43
CA ALA A 403 -3.54 -2.32 -19.84
C ALA A 403 -4.16 -1.28 -18.91
N GLU A 404 -3.38 -0.67 -18.03
CA GLU A 404 -3.90 0.37 -17.12
C GLU A 404 -4.35 1.64 -17.85
N ARG A 405 -3.68 2.03 -18.94
CA ARG A 405 -4.16 3.13 -19.82
C ARG A 405 -5.50 2.79 -20.48
N VAL A 406 -5.63 1.61 -21.02
CA VAL A 406 -6.88 1.11 -21.59
C VAL A 406 -8.01 1.12 -20.58
N LYS A 407 -7.77 0.62 -19.37
CA LYS A 407 -8.74 0.60 -18.27
C LYS A 407 -9.20 2.00 -17.86
N SER A 408 -8.29 2.98 -17.85
CA SER A 408 -8.59 4.37 -17.50
C SER A 408 -9.28 5.18 -18.61
N GLY A 409 -9.52 4.58 -19.79
CA GLY A 409 -10.12 5.26 -20.93
C GLY A 409 -9.19 6.25 -21.66
N GLN A 410 -7.89 6.23 -21.34
CA GLN A 410 -6.87 6.93 -22.11
C GLN A 410 -6.52 6.05 -23.30
N GLY A 411 -6.86 6.49 -24.51
CA GLY A 411 -6.53 5.78 -25.75
C GLY A 411 -5.04 5.50 -25.89
N PRO A 412 -4.64 4.60 -26.85
CA PRO A 412 -3.25 4.19 -27.05
C PRO A 412 -2.33 5.34 -27.35
#